data_902341afbf19680a6b23dd209989fd6e
#
_entry.id   902341afbf19680a6b23dd209989fd6e
#
_cell.length_a   1.000
_cell.length_b   1.000
_cell.length_c   1.000
_cell.angle_alpha   90.00
_cell.angle_beta   90.00
_cell.angle_gamma   90.00
#
_symmetry.space_group_name_H-M   'P 1'
#
loop_
_entity.id
_entity.type
_entity.pdbx_description
1 polymer ?
#
loop_
_entity_poly.entity_id
_entity_poly.type
_entity_poly.pdbx_seq_one_letter_code
_entity_poly.pdbx_strand_id
1 'polypeptide(L)'
;MVVRYPILLVATWLSVVIPTSAQDAPDPELVGELMAFHGSRAIVSAMTTHCYETTGLDSAYHTAADNWYLRNIGFLDLADRVIARLGGGAEGQQEAAEIYGGSQIMSAYNQAKDKNTFCRAFLEQVDGGALDIDTQLPDALARAQDIASQ
;
A
#
# COMPACT_ATOMS: atom_id res chain seq x y z
N MET A 1 -66.31 -19.90 -50.30
CA MET A 1 -64.90 -19.46 -50.39
C MET A 1 -64.51 -18.89 -49.01
N VAL A 2 -63.82 -19.65 -48.15
CA VAL A 2 -63.51 -19.24 -46.80
C VAL A 2 -62.00 -18.96 -46.83
N VAL A 3 -61.64 -17.66 -46.71
CA VAL A 3 -60.26 -17.21 -46.62
C VAL A 3 -59.82 -17.32 -45.17
N ARG A 4 -58.92 -18.27 -44.88
CA ARG A 4 -58.26 -18.41 -43.58
C ARG A 4 -57.00 -17.54 -43.55
N TYR A 5 -56.96 -16.52 -42.65
CA TYR A 5 -55.76 -15.76 -42.33
C TYR A 5 -54.98 -16.47 -41.24
N PRO A 6 -53.67 -16.70 -41.38
CA PRO A 6 -52.87 -17.19 -40.28
C PRO A 6 -52.46 -16.01 -39.39
N ILE A 7 -52.74 -16.14 -38.08
CA ILE A 7 -52.29 -15.25 -37.04
C ILE A 7 -50.81 -15.54 -36.76
N LEU A 8 -49.94 -14.57 -37.16
CA LEU A 8 -48.53 -14.57 -36.81
C LEU A 8 -48.39 -14.09 -35.36
N LEU A 9 -48.10 -15.02 -34.43
CA LEU A 9 -47.68 -14.71 -33.08
C LEU A 9 -46.21 -14.25 -33.10
N VAL A 10 -46.00 -12.94 -32.98
CA VAL A 10 -44.67 -12.35 -32.77
C VAL A 10 -44.34 -12.50 -31.31
N ALA A 11 -43.52 -13.48 -30.97
CA ALA A 11 -42.93 -13.61 -29.62
C ALA A 11 -41.85 -12.55 -29.43
N THR A 12 -42.16 -11.48 -28.74
CA THR A 12 -41.21 -10.47 -28.30
C THR A 12 -40.38 -11.04 -27.15
N TRP A 13 -39.14 -11.41 -27.45
CA TRP A 13 -38.14 -11.74 -26.42
C TRP A 13 -37.71 -10.44 -25.77
N LEU A 14 -38.16 -10.20 -24.54
CA LEU A 14 -37.62 -9.18 -23.64
C LEU A 14 -36.25 -9.67 -23.17
N SER A 15 -35.20 -9.20 -23.82
CA SER A 15 -33.83 -9.37 -23.34
C SER A 15 -33.67 -8.52 -22.08
N VAL A 16 -33.75 -9.15 -20.91
CA VAL A 16 -33.35 -8.54 -19.65
C VAL A 16 -31.84 -8.37 -19.69
N VAL A 17 -31.38 -7.16 -20.00
CA VAL A 17 -29.99 -6.76 -19.81
C VAL A 17 -29.80 -6.61 -18.31
N ILE A 18 -29.28 -7.66 -17.67
CA ILE A 18 -28.78 -7.59 -16.31
C ILE A 18 -27.51 -6.72 -16.38
N PRO A 19 -27.44 -5.56 -15.70
CA PRO A 19 -26.18 -4.86 -15.60
C PRO A 19 -25.23 -5.79 -14.83
N THR A 20 -24.28 -6.37 -15.52
CA THR A 20 -23.13 -6.99 -14.90
C THR A 20 -22.40 -5.84 -14.23
N SER A 21 -22.55 -5.71 -12.92
CA SER A 21 -21.62 -4.92 -12.11
C SER A 21 -20.24 -5.47 -12.46
N ALA A 22 -19.45 -4.69 -13.17
CA ALA A 22 -18.04 -4.97 -13.31
C ALA A 22 -17.51 -4.95 -11.87
N GLN A 23 -17.37 -6.12 -11.25
CA GLN A 23 -16.51 -6.28 -10.10
C GLN A 23 -15.16 -5.86 -10.64
N ASP A 24 -14.66 -4.73 -10.13
CA ASP A 24 -13.33 -4.26 -10.48
C ASP A 24 -12.38 -5.43 -10.29
N ALA A 25 -11.79 -5.88 -11.41
CA ALA A 25 -10.78 -6.91 -11.35
C ALA A 25 -9.70 -6.43 -10.39
N PRO A 26 -9.15 -7.32 -9.52
CA PRO A 26 -8.11 -6.91 -8.59
C PRO A 26 -7.02 -6.19 -9.38
N ASP A 27 -6.70 -4.96 -8.97
CA ASP A 27 -5.63 -4.17 -9.55
C ASP A 27 -4.31 -4.60 -8.87
N PRO A 28 -3.52 -5.50 -9.51
CA PRO A 28 -2.31 -6.04 -8.89
C PRO A 28 -1.24 -4.97 -8.70
N GLU A 29 -1.28 -3.90 -9.49
CA GLU A 29 -0.38 -2.76 -9.34
C GLU A 29 -0.68 -2.00 -8.05
N LEU A 30 -1.95 -1.67 -7.82
CA LEU A 30 -2.36 -1.02 -6.58
C LEU A 30 -2.08 -1.88 -5.35
N VAL A 31 -2.34 -3.19 -5.42
CA VAL A 31 -1.99 -4.10 -4.32
C VAL A 31 -0.48 -4.04 -4.03
N GLY A 32 0.37 -4.03 -5.07
CA GLY A 32 1.82 -3.89 -4.90
C GLY A 32 2.22 -2.56 -4.26
N GLU A 33 1.61 -1.46 -4.68
CA GLU A 33 1.84 -0.12 -4.10
C GLU A 33 1.40 -0.06 -2.62
N LEU A 34 0.27 -0.67 -2.28
CA LEU A 34 -0.19 -0.73 -0.89
C LEU A 34 0.69 -1.63 -0.01
N MET A 35 1.25 -2.70 -0.56
CA MET A 35 2.26 -3.51 0.13
C MET A 35 3.54 -2.71 0.42
N ALA A 36 3.88 -1.70 -0.41
CA ALA A 36 5.01 -0.82 -0.15
C ALA A 36 4.84 0.04 1.12
N PHE A 37 3.62 0.22 1.65
CA PHE A 37 3.40 0.84 2.95
C PHE A 37 4.07 0.03 4.07
N HIS A 38 3.98 -1.30 4.01
CA HIS A 38 4.71 -2.19 4.91
C HIS A 38 6.23 -2.14 4.68
N GLY A 39 6.65 -1.96 3.43
CA GLY A 39 8.06 -1.70 3.12
C GLY A 39 8.59 -0.42 3.77
N SER A 40 7.80 0.66 3.82
CA SER A 40 8.15 1.89 4.53
C SER A 40 8.32 1.67 6.03
N ARG A 41 7.45 0.88 6.64
CA ARG A 41 7.59 0.45 8.05
C ARG A 41 8.89 -0.33 8.27
N ALA A 42 9.21 -1.25 7.37
CA ALA A 42 10.43 -2.04 7.45
C ALA A 42 11.70 -1.18 7.34
N ILE A 43 11.69 -0.14 6.49
CA ILE A 43 12.78 0.83 6.38
C ILE A 43 13.04 1.50 7.74
N VAL A 44 11.99 2.05 8.35
CA VAL A 44 12.12 2.75 9.64
C VAL A 44 12.57 1.80 10.75
N SER A 45 11.99 0.61 10.81
CA SER A 45 12.36 -0.41 11.81
C SER A 45 13.82 -0.88 11.68
N ALA A 46 14.27 -1.20 10.46
CA ALA A 46 15.63 -1.68 10.22
C ALA A 46 16.66 -0.61 10.59
N MET A 47 16.46 0.63 10.15
CA MET A 47 17.43 1.70 10.40
C MET A 47 17.43 2.17 11.84
N THR A 48 16.32 2.06 12.57
CA THR A 48 16.30 2.37 14.02
C THR A 48 17.33 1.54 14.76
N THR A 49 17.38 0.23 14.52
CA THR A 49 18.35 -0.67 15.17
C THR A 49 19.79 -0.33 14.75
N HIS A 50 20.06 -0.24 13.45
CA HIS A 50 21.41 0.00 12.94
C HIS A 50 21.96 1.38 13.32
N CYS A 51 21.12 2.40 13.29
CA CYS A 51 21.53 3.75 13.62
C CYS A 51 21.70 3.95 15.13
N TYR A 52 20.93 3.26 15.95
CA TYR A 52 21.17 3.20 17.38
C TYR A 52 22.58 2.62 17.67
N GLU A 53 22.90 1.48 17.09
CA GLU A 53 24.21 0.84 17.27
C GLU A 53 25.37 1.71 16.76
N THR A 54 25.14 2.47 15.68
CA THR A 54 26.14 3.33 15.06
C THR A 54 26.41 4.60 15.85
N THR A 55 25.35 5.26 16.38
CA THR A 55 25.44 6.61 16.96
C THR A 55 25.39 6.62 18.47
N GLY A 56 24.89 5.56 19.10
CA GLY A 56 24.63 5.50 20.54
C GLY A 56 23.47 6.37 21.02
N LEU A 57 22.62 6.87 20.10
CA LEU A 57 21.44 7.73 20.39
C LEU A 57 20.16 6.90 20.47
N ASP A 58 20.16 5.81 21.21
CA ASP A 58 19.10 4.81 21.29
C ASP A 58 17.69 5.44 21.44
N SER A 59 17.48 6.23 22.49
CA SER A 59 16.16 6.80 22.77
C SER A 59 15.64 7.71 21.65
N ALA A 60 16.52 8.41 20.95
CA ALA A 60 16.12 9.27 19.84
C ALA A 60 15.56 8.46 18.66
N TYR A 61 16.24 7.36 18.30
CA TYR A 61 15.79 6.50 17.20
C TYR A 61 14.52 5.74 17.53
N HIS A 62 14.40 5.18 18.73
CA HIS A 62 13.17 4.52 19.16
C HIS A 62 12.00 5.49 19.23
N THR A 63 12.20 6.68 19.79
CA THR A 63 11.16 7.71 19.86
C THR A 63 10.71 8.14 18.45
N ALA A 64 11.66 8.33 17.53
CA ALA A 64 11.35 8.67 16.15
C ALA A 64 10.55 7.58 15.44
N ALA A 65 10.93 6.31 15.63
CA ALA A 65 10.23 5.16 15.05
C ALA A 65 8.81 5.02 15.62
N ASP A 66 8.64 5.18 16.94
CA ASP A 66 7.33 5.13 17.59
C ASP A 66 6.42 6.27 17.09
N ASN A 67 6.95 7.47 16.99
CA ASN A 67 6.21 8.62 16.45
C ASN A 67 5.85 8.42 14.98
N TRP A 68 6.76 7.88 14.17
CA TRP A 68 6.45 7.52 12.79
C TRP A 68 5.30 6.52 12.73
N TYR A 69 5.37 5.45 13.53
CA TYR A 69 4.32 4.45 13.58
C TYR A 69 2.96 5.05 13.96
N LEU A 70 2.91 5.91 14.97
CA LEU A 70 1.68 6.57 15.40
C LEU A 70 1.08 7.46 14.32
N ARG A 71 1.91 8.14 13.52
CA ARG A 71 1.43 8.97 12.39
C ARG A 71 0.92 8.11 11.23
N ASN A 72 1.48 6.93 11.01
CA ASN A 72 1.26 6.12 9.81
C ASN A 72 0.36 4.88 10.02
N ILE A 73 0.05 4.51 11.27
CA ILE A 73 -0.74 3.29 11.55
C ILE A 73 -2.11 3.30 10.87
N GLY A 74 -2.76 4.46 10.76
CA GLY A 74 -4.04 4.59 10.05
C GLY A 74 -3.93 4.30 8.55
N PHE A 75 -2.80 4.63 7.94
CA PHE A 75 -2.53 4.34 6.52
C PHE A 75 -2.21 2.86 6.30
N LEU A 76 -1.46 2.24 7.22
CA LEU A 76 -1.20 0.80 7.20
C LEU A 76 -2.49 0.00 7.31
N ASP A 77 -3.36 0.35 8.27
CA ASP A 77 -4.65 -0.29 8.46
C ASP A 77 -5.59 -0.07 7.25
N LEU A 78 -5.57 1.12 6.64
CA LEU A 78 -6.30 1.38 5.40
C LEU A 78 -5.81 0.49 4.26
N ALA A 79 -4.49 0.36 4.08
CA ALA A 79 -3.91 -0.50 3.06
C ALA A 79 -4.36 -1.95 3.24
N ASP A 80 -4.30 -2.49 4.45
CA ASP A 80 -4.71 -3.87 4.75
C ASP A 80 -6.19 -4.11 4.42
N ARG A 81 -7.07 -3.18 4.78
CA ARG A 81 -8.50 -3.27 4.45
C ARG A 81 -8.76 -3.21 2.95
N VAL A 82 -8.08 -2.33 2.23
CA VAL A 82 -8.25 -2.20 0.77
C VAL A 82 -7.68 -3.42 0.06
N ILE A 83 -6.50 -3.90 0.45
CA ILE A 83 -5.93 -5.14 -0.09
C ILE A 83 -6.90 -6.31 0.10
N ALA A 84 -7.47 -6.47 1.30
CA ALA A 84 -8.46 -7.51 1.57
C ALA A 84 -9.71 -7.36 0.68
N ARG A 85 -10.19 -6.15 0.46
CA ARG A 85 -11.34 -5.87 -0.42
C ARG A 85 -11.04 -6.20 -1.88
N LEU A 86 -9.80 -6.01 -2.33
CA LEU A 86 -9.35 -6.34 -3.68
C LEU A 86 -9.04 -7.85 -3.89
N GLY A 87 -9.36 -8.69 -2.91
CA GLY A 87 -9.15 -10.13 -2.99
C GLY A 87 -7.89 -10.63 -2.31
N GLY A 88 -7.20 -9.77 -1.59
CA GLY A 88 -5.94 -10.07 -0.91
C GLY A 88 -4.73 -9.99 -1.85
N GLY A 89 -3.54 -9.96 -1.25
CA GLY A 89 -2.27 -10.11 -1.96
C GLY A 89 -1.89 -11.59 -2.13
N ALA A 90 -0.90 -11.86 -2.96
CA ALA A 90 -0.29 -13.18 -3.04
C ALA A 90 0.39 -13.52 -1.70
N GLU A 91 0.41 -14.82 -1.36
CA GLU A 91 1.12 -15.29 -0.15
C GLU A 91 2.59 -14.83 -0.18
N GLY A 92 3.06 -14.28 0.94
CA GLY A 92 4.42 -13.76 1.06
C GLY A 92 4.66 -12.41 0.40
N GLN A 93 3.69 -11.79 -0.25
CA GLN A 93 3.88 -10.50 -0.94
C GLN A 93 4.19 -9.36 0.03
N GLN A 94 3.55 -9.32 1.19
CA GLN A 94 3.86 -8.33 2.23
C GLN A 94 5.29 -8.52 2.75
N GLU A 95 5.67 -9.75 3.08
CA GLU A 95 7.03 -10.08 3.52
C GLU A 95 8.06 -9.68 2.46
N ALA A 96 7.79 -9.95 1.19
CA ALA A 96 8.66 -9.52 0.09
C ALA A 96 8.81 -8.01 0.01
N ALA A 97 7.74 -7.23 0.24
CA ALA A 97 7.80 -5.77 0.28
C ALA A 97 8.60 -5.26 1.49
N GLU A 98 8.46 -5.88 2.65
CA GLU A 98 9.24 -5.57 3.85
C GLU A 98 10.73 -5.88 3.66
N ILE A 99 11.05 -7.04 3.11
CA ILE A 99 12.44 -7.44 2.78
C ILE A 99 13.04 -6.46 1.76
N TYR A 100 12.28 -6.10 0.73
CA TYR A 100 12.72 -5.16 -0.29
C TYR A 100 13.02 -3.78 0.32
N GLY A 101 12.10 -3.22 1.10
CA GLY A 101 12.29 -1.94 1.78
C GLY A 101 13.51 -1.96 2.70
N GLY A 102 13.61 -2.97 3.57
CA GLY A 102 14.75 -3.14 4.47
C GLY A 102 16.07 -3.27 3.73
N SER A 103 16.12 -4.03 2.63
CA SER A 103 17.34 -4.21 1.83
C SER A 103 17.78 -2.94 1.11
N GLN A 104 16.84 -2.13 0.62
CA GLN A 104 17.14 -0.86 -0.03
C GLN A 104 17.83 0.11 0.94
N ILE A 105 17.27 0.31 2.11
CA ILE A 105 17.86 1.23 3.09
C ILE A 105 19.19 0.70 3.64
N MET A 106 19.32 -0.61 3.83
CA MET A 106 20.58 -1.22 4.25
C MET A 106 21.67 -1.09 3.20
N SER A 107 21.30 -1.19 1.91
CA SER A 107 22.23 -0.93 0.81
C SER A 107 22.73 0.52 0.84
N ALA A 108 21.83 1.48 1.02
CA ALA A 108 22.20 2.90 1.14
C ALA A 108 23.10 3.16 2.37
N TYR A 109 22.76 2.58 3.52
CA TYR A 109 23.59 2.65 4.72
C TYR A 109 24.99 2.07 4.49
N ASN A 110 25.09 0.89 3.87
CA ASN A 110 26.37 0.24 3.63
C ASN A 110 27.27 1.03 2.67
N GLN A 111 26.67 1.75 1.72
CA GLN A 111 27.38 2.59 0.74
C GLN A 111 27.76 3.97 1.30
N ALA A 112 27.14 4.40 2.39
CA ALA A 112 27.47 5.68 3.02
C ALA A 112 28.92 5.72 3.49
N LYS A 113 29.63 6.79 3.13
CA LYS A 113 31.03 7.00 3.56
C LYS A 113 31.11 7.25 5.06
N ASP A 114 30.17 7.99 5.61
CA ASP A 114 30.05 8.30 7.02
C ASP A 114 28.67 7.80 7.54
N LYS A 115 28.71 6.74 8.29
CA LYS A 115 27.52 6.10 8.87
C LYS A 115 26.82 6.98 9.90
N ASN A 116 27.57 7.74 10.70
CA ASN A 116 27.01 8.67 11.66
C ASN A 116 26.24 9.80 10.99
N THR A 117 26.81 10.40 9.94
CA THR A 117 26.13 11.43 9.15
C THR A 117 24.86 10.87 8.48
N PHE A 118 24.96 9.66 7.90
CA PHE A 118 23.78 8.98 7.32
C PHE A 118 22.68 8.80 8.35
N CYS A 119 23.01 8.27 9.53
CA CYS A 119 22.04 8.01 10.56
C CYS A 119 21.40 9.26 11.15
N ARG A 120 22.15 10.36 11.28
CA ARG A 120 21.59 11.65 11.72
C ARG A 120 20.62 12.22 10.68
N ALA A 121 20.97 12.17 9.40
CA ALA A 121 20.08 12.58 8.33
C ALA A 121 18.82 11.70 8.27
N PHE A 122 18.95 10.40 8.50
CA PHE A 122 17.82 9.49 8.60
C PHE A 122 16.87 9.88 9.74
N LEU A 123 17.40 10.15 10.92
CA LEU A 123 16.63 10.59 12.08
C LEU A 123 15.83 11.86 11.78
N GLU A 124 16.47 12.86 11.16
CA GLU A 124 15.82 14.11 10.75
C GLU A 124 14.68 13.86 9.75
N GLN A 125 14.86 12.93 8.82
CA GLN A 125 13.82 12.58 7.84
C GLN A 125 12.63 11.89 8.50
N VAL A 126 12.86 10.99 9.46
CA VAL A 126 11.78 10.32 10.21
C VAL A 126 11.02 11.31 11.06
N ASP A 127 11.72 12.13 11.84
CA ASP A 127 11.10 13.12 12.72
C ASP A 127 10.36 14.22 11.94
N GLY A 128 10.91 14.64 10.81
CA GLY A 128 10.32 15.66 9.93
C GLY A 128 9.16 15.17 9.06
N GLY A 129 8.82 13.87 9.12
CA GLY A 129 7.73 13.30 8.32
C GLY A 129 8.08 13.07 6.84
N ALA A 130 9.34 13.24 6.44
CA ALA A 130 9.76 13.02 5.05
C ALA A 130 9.60 11.56 4.63
N LEU A 131 9.60 10.62 5.57
CA LEU A 131 9.37 9.19 5.35
C LEU A 131 7.95 8.75 5.70
N ASP A 132 7.03 9.66 5.95
CA ASP A 132 5.63 9.32 6.18
C ASP A 132 4.97 8.84 4.89
N ILE A 133 4.02 7.91 5.00
CA ILE A 133 3.38 7.25 3.86
C ILE A 133 2.67 8.25 2.95
N ASP A 134 1.99 9.23 3.52
CA ASP A 134 1.31 10.29 2.76
C ASP A 134 2.28 11.19 1.99
N THR A 135 3.51 11.29 2.44
CA THR A 135 4.59 12.03 1.76
C THR A 135 5.24 11.20 0.67
N GLN A 136 5.47 9.92 0.92
CA GLN A 136 6.21 9.02 0.02
C GLN A 136 5.32 8.38 -1.05
N LEU A 137 4.07 8.08 -0.73
CA LEU A 137 3.15 7.31 -1.57
C LEU A 137 1.76 7.97 -1.65
N PRO A 138 1.69 9.29 -1.98
CA PRO A 138 0.43 10.06 -1.94
C PRO A 138 -0.62 9.51 -2.93
N ASP A 139 -0.20 9.06 -4.11
CA ASP A 139 -1.13 8.60 -5.14
C ASP A 139 -1.75 7.25 -4.75
N ALA A 140 -0.95 6.32 -4.23
CA ALA A 140 -1.45 5.04 -3.73
C ALA A 140 -2.40 5.24 -2.53
N LEU A 141 -2.08 6.19 -1.65
CA LEU A 141 -2.92 6.55 -0.51
C LEU A 141 -4.27 7.13 -0.97
N ALA A 142 -4.27 8.04 -1.94
CA ALA A 142 -5.49 8.62 -2.49
C ALA A 142 -6.39 7.55 -3.13
N ARG A 143 -5.81 6.64 -3.92
CA ARG A 143 -6.54 5.52 -4.53
C ARG A 143 -7.14 4.59 -3.47
N ALA A 144 -6.40 4.30 -2.40
CA ALA A 144 -6.90 3.50 -1.28
C ALA A 144 -8.07 4.17 -0.56
N GLN A 145 -8.00 5.46 -0.33
CA GLN A 145 -9.09 6.25 0.28
C GLN A 145 -10.35 6.24 -0.58
N ASP A 146 -10.22 6.39 -1.89
CA ASP A 146 -11.33 6.34 -2.84
C ASP A 146 -12.04 4.98 -2.79
N ILE A 147 -11.30 3.87 -2.80
CA ILE A 147 -11.85 2.52 -2.70
C ILE A 147 -12.53 2.29 -1.34
N ALA A 148 -11.93 2.76 -0.26
CA ALA A 148 -12.49 2.60 1.08
C ALA A 148 -13.79 3.39 1.30
N SER A 149 -14.02 4.45 0.52
CA SER A 149 -15.21 5.30 0.61
C SER A 149 -16.43 4.75 -0.17
N GLN A 150 -16.26 3.74 -0.99
CA GLN A 150 -17.31 3.06 -1.77
C GLN A 150 -17.98 1.95 -0.98
#